data_b9771095cab273092c84c056da0350d3
#
_entry.id   b9771095cab273092c84c056da0350d3
#
_cell.length_a   1.000
_cell.length_b   1.000
_cell.length_c   1.000
_cell.angle_alpha   90.00
_cell.angle_beta   90.00
_cell.angle_gamma   90.00
#
_symmetry.space_group_name_H-M   'P 1'
#
loop_
_entity.id
_entity.type
_entity.pdbx_description
1 polymer ?
#
loop_
_entity_poly.entity_id
_entity_poly.type
_entity_poly.pdbx_seq_one_letter_code
_entity_poly.pdbx_strand_id
1 'polypeptide(L)'
;MNIKSAHFLPGTNKRLGDKYLLLECLGDGSHGWVWRAERLKDGKIVAVKIPKDITREDRQLAEGKELLNVEPHENIVQIFDMGRIDNEWFYIEMEYFPSQTLAQKLDDRQRNFGQTYERLFRIYRQVLCAVHYLAELPVPISHGDIKPHNILVGERDLVKLTDFGSSALPEEIYVRTRENGGTVLYSAPEFSNVDSRRGSLEELLLGDIYSLGVLLYQLLTGKLPHDTPAQVQRHAPFKLPTEINSSIHTDLEQVVLTCLQKRAEDRFSTISDLIHAFDSAATKQLKVGAIAPVFQTKPAQDWSSAVLEAMSDQSYQKAAQLASQEYSRSKDLQALHQQLIALYRANRLFDFEKVVEDNKAILLEGKLTQPAALFELIVKANL
;
A
#
# COMPACT_ATOMS: atom_id res chain seq x y z
N MET A 1 9.99 3.37 -49.89
CA MET A 1 10.41 2.15 -49.16
C MET A 1 11.50 2.56 -48.19
N ASN A 2 11.14 2.91 -46.98
CA ASN A 2 12.10 3.16 -45.92
C ASN A 2 12.05 2.00 -44.92
N ILE A 3 13.15 1.30 -44.89
CA ILE A 3 13.37 0.11 -44.15
C ILE A 3 13.69 0.53 -42.71
N LYS A 4 12.78 0.22 -41.80
CA LYS A 4 12.99 -0.30 -40.46
C LYS A 4 14.09 0.36 -39.63
N SER A 5 13.70 1.23 -38.75
CA SER A 5 14.36 1.35 -37.45
C SER A 5 14.38 -0.04 -36.80
N ALA A 6 15.55 -0.58 -36.59
CA ALA A 6 15.73 -1.78 -35.77
C ALA A 6 15.16 -1.43 -34.40
N HIS A 7 14.13 -2.13 -33.95
CA HIS A 7 13.54 -1.93 -32.63
C HIS A 7 14.64 -2.08 -31.58
N PHE A 8 15.06 -0.95 -31.01
CA PHE A 8 15.90 -0.95 -29.83
C PHE A 8 15.14 -1.66 -28.72
N LEU A 9 15.67 -2.77 -28.26
CA LEU A 9 15.18 -3.38 -27.04
C LEU A 9 16.13 -2.93 -25.93
N PRO A 10 15.62 -2.23 -24.91
CA PRO A 10 16.41 -1.88 -23.73
C PRO A 10 17.07 -3.14 -23.17
N GLY A 11 18.30 -3.02 -22.67
CA GLY A 11 19.04 -4.14 -22.13
C GLY A 11 20.18 -3.68 -21.22
N THR A 12 20.63 -4.54 -20.31
CA THR A 12 21.73 -4.25 -19.41
C THR A 12 23.00 -3.91 -20.19
N ASN A 13 23.70 -2.86 -19.74
CA ASN A 13 24.91 -2.29 -20.37
C ASN A 13 24.69 -1.71 -21.76
N LYS A 14 23.45 -1.47 -22.17
CA LYS A 14 23.14 -0.73 -23.39
C LYS A 14 23.04 0.77 -23.13
N ARG A 15 23.48 1.55 -24.08
CA ARG A 15 23.30 3.00 -24.06
C ARG A 15 21.95 3.37 -24.63
N LEU A 16 21.27 4.28 -23.98
CA LEU A 16 20.10 4.97 -24.50
C LEU A 16 20.57 6.35 -25.00
N GLY A 17 20.87 6.39 -26.30
CA GLY A 17 21.57 7.52 -26.93
C GLY A 17 22.92 7.82 -26.28
N ASP A 18 23.25 9.09 -26.21
CA ASP A 18 24.44 9.62 -25.53
C ASP A 18 24.19 10.05 -24.07
N LYS A 19 22.95 9.86 -23.57
CA LYS A 19 22.52 10.36 -22.26
C LYS A 19 22.67 9.35 -21.13
N TYR A 20 22.35 8.07 -21.36
CA TYR A 20 22.24 7.06 -20.29
C TYR A 20 22.89 5.74 -20.64
N LEU A 21 23.51 5.13 -19.65
CA LEU A 21 23.91 3.71 -19.65
C LEU A 21 22.92 2.93 -18.78
N LEU A 22 22.16 2.01 -19.37
CA LEU A 22 21.17 1.18 -18.67
C LEU A 22 21.89 0.09 -17.89
N LEU A 23 21.68 0.03 -16.55
CA LEU A 23 22.40 -0.89 -15.66
C LEU A 23 21.55 -2.10 -15.26
N GLU A 24 20.32 -1.87 -14.84
CA GLU A 24 19.43 -2.89 -14.29
C GLU A 24 17.97 -2.54 -14.58
N CYS A 25 17.19 -3.54 -15.01
CA CYS A 25 15.74 -3.36 -15.18
C CYS A 25 15.06 -3.44 -13.81
N LEU A 26 14.48 -2.31 -13.38
CA LEU A 26 13.74 -2.21 -12.13
C LEU A 26 12.28 -2.65 -12.28
N GLY A 27 11.74 -2.57 -13.49
CA GLY A 27 10.37 -2.96 -13.80
C GLY A 27 10.11 -3.06 -15.30
N ASP A 28 9.33 -4.06 -15.67
CA ASP A 28 8.83 -4.29 -17.03
C ASP A 28 7.29 -4.40 -16.94
N GLY A 29 6.63 -3.24 -16.99
CA GLY A 29 5.18 -3.13 -16.88
C GLY A 29 4.51 -2.86 -18.23
N SER A 30 3.18 -2.78 -18.20
CA SER A 30 2.36 -2.44 -19.38
C SER A 30 2.62 -1.04 -19.93
N HIS A 31 3.07 -0.11 -19.08
CA HIS A 31 3.32 1.29 -19.43
C HIS A 31 4.72 1.57 -19.96
N GLY A 32 5.65 0.64 -19.80
CA GLY A 32 7.04 0.84 -20.18
C GLY A 32 8.00 0.05 -19.31
N TRP A 33 9.27 0.24 -19.62
CA TRP A 33 10.38 -0.26 -18.83
C TRP A 33 10.89 0.84 -17.90
N VAL A 34 11.22 0.48 -16.67
CA VAL A 34 11.93 1.36 -15.73
C VAL A 34 13.31 0.78 -15.50
N TRP A 35 14.35 1.57 -15.74
CA TRP A 35 15.74 1.15 -15.64
C TRP A 35 16.48 1.98 -14.57
N ARG A 36 17.28 1.32 -13.75
CA ARG A 36 18.38 1.98 -13.06
C ARG A 36 19.46 2.27 -14.10
N ALA A 37 19.86 3.50 -14.21
CA ALA A 37 20.76 3.96 -15.24
C ALA A 37 21.82 4.92 -14.68
N GLU A 38 22.96 4.97 -15.32
CA GLU A 38 23.96 6.01 -15.11
C GLU A 38 23.75 7.12 -16.13
N ARG A 39 23.62 8.34 -15.65
CA ARG A 39 23.55 9.53 -16.49
C ARG A 39 24.98 9.89 -16.94
N LEU A 40 25.28 9.76 -18.24
CA LEU A 40 26.63 9.81 -18.76
C LEU A 40 27.33 11.18 -18.60
N LYS A 41 26.57 12.29 -18.48
CA LYS A 41 27.16 13.63 -18.36
C LYS A 41 27.87 13.87 -16.99
N ASP A 42 27.45 13.18 -15.94
CA ASP A 42 27.93 13.44 -14.57
C ASP A 42 28.08 12.17 -13.70
N GLY A 43 27.82 10.98 -14.26
CA GLY A 43 27.94 9.70 -13.57
C GLY A 43 26.88 9.45 -12.48
N LYS A 44 25.84 10.25 -12.37
CA LYS A 44 24.78 10.07 -11.37
C LYS A 44 23.89 8.88 -11.71
N ILE A 45 23.54 8.12 -10.67
CA ILE A 45 22.54 7.05 -10.79
C ILE A 45 21.14 7.65 -10.73
N VAL A 46 20.33 7.32 -11.72
CA VAL A 46 18.95 7.78 -11.91
C VAL A 46 18.05 6.62 -12.27
N ALA A 47 16.75 6.79 -12.18
CA ALA A 47 15.78 5.90 -12.79
C ALA A 47 15.31 6.50 -14.12
N VAL A 48 15.25 5.67 -15.17
CA VAL A 48 14.79 6.11 -16.50
C VAL A 48 13.62 5.24 -16.91
N LYS A 49 12.46 5.86 -17.07
CA LYS A 49 11.26 5.20 -17.61
C LYS A 49 11.21 5.39 -19.11
N ILE A 50 11.06 4.29 -19.85
CA ILE A 50 10.97 4.23 -21.30
C ILE A 50 9.60 3.65 -21.65
N PRO A 51 8.63 4.45 -22.10
CA PRO A 51 7.33 3.97 -22.54
C PRO A 51 7.42 2.99 -23.71
N LYS A 52 6.54 1.99 -23.74
CA LYS A 52 6.47 1.00 -24.83
C LYS A 52 5.72 1.49 -26.05
N ASP A 53 4.88 2.50 -25.93
CA ASP A 53 4.07 3.05 -27.02
C ASP A 53 4.61 4.44 -27.44
N ILE A 54 5.09 4.50 -28.67
CA ILE A 54 5.80 5.67 -29.25
C ILE A 54 4.84 6.66 -29.95
N THR A 55 3.59 6.27 -30.18
CA THR A 55 2.70 7.00 -31.11
C THR A 55 2.04 8.25 -30.55
N ARG A 56 2.28 8.62 -29.26
CA ARG A 56 1.51 9.64 -28.52
C ARG A 56 2.36 10.69 -27.78
N GLU A 57 3.57 10.86 -28.20
CA GLU A 57 4.64 11.51 -27.45
C GLU A 57 4.49 13.02 -27.28
N ASP A 58 3.96 13.75 -28.28
CA ASP A 58 3.92 15.22 -28.23
C ASP A 58 2.96 15.77 -27.16
N ARG A 59 1.87 15.02 -26.90
CA ARG A 59 0.90 15.36 -25.87
C ARG A 59 1.43 15.02 -24.46
N GLN A 60 2.10 13.89 -24.31
CA GLN A 60 2.76 13.50 -23.07
C GLN A 60 3.88 14.46 -22.68
N LEU A 61 4.61 14.99 -23.66
CA LEU A 61 5.64 16.02 -23.43
C LEU A 61 5.04 17.33 -22.95
N ALA A 62 3.89 17.75 -23.48
CA ALA A 62 3.25 18.99 -23.08
C ALA A 62 2.68 18.91 -21.65
N GLU A 63 2.02 17.80 -21.34
CA GLU A 63 1.39 17.52 -20.04
C GLU A 63 2.42 17.18 -18.96
N GLY A 64 3.49 16.48 -19.33
CA GLY A 64 4.57 16.11 -18.40
C GLY A 64 5.47 17.28 -17.99
N LYS A 65 5.50 18.38 -18.73
CA LYS A 65 6.28 19.58 -18.36
C LYS A 65 5.82 20.21 -17.04
N GLU A 66 4.54 20.09 -16.71
CA GLU A 66 4.02 20.56 -15.42
C GLU A 66 4.61 19.78 -14.26
N LEU A 67 4.87 18.49 -14.46
CA LEU A 67 5.47 17.62 -13.45
C LEU A 67 6.95 17.96 -13.17
N LEU A 68 7.66 18.57 -14.12
CA LEU A 68 9.03 19.07 -13.93
C LEU A 68 9.10 20.28 -12.99
N ASN A 69 7.98 21.00 -12.83
CA ASN A 69 7.89 22.18 -11.98
C ASN A 69 7.44 21.85 -10.54
N VAL A 70 7.19 20.58 -10.23
CA VAL A 70 6.85 20.16 -8.88
C VAL A 70 8.10 20.23 -8.01
N GLU A 71 8.05 21.07 -6.97
CA GLU A 71 9.14 21.18 -6.01
C GLU A 71 9.40 19.82 -5.31
N PRO A 72 10.65 19.55 -4.91
CA PRO A 72 11.00 18.33 -4.24
C PRO A 72 10.15 18.09 -2.97
N HIS A 73 9.59 16.89 -2.85
CA HIS A 73 8.86 16.47 -1.67
C HIS A 73 9.36 15.10 -1.19
N GLU A 74 9.48 14.92 0.13
CA GLU A 74 10.07 13.72 0.73
C GLU A 74 9.38 12.42 0.26
N ASN A 75 8.06 12.46 0.10
CA ASN A 75 7.25 11.30 -0.22
C ASN A 75 6.83 11.22 -1.71
N ILE A 76 7.50 11.95 -2.59
CA ILE A 76 7.26 11.92 -4.03
C ILE A 76 8.57 11.64 -4.76
N VAL A 77 8.55 10.77 -5.76
CA VAL A 77 9.69 10.55 -6.65
C VAL A 77 9.88 11.80 -7.51
N GLN A 78 11.05 12.43 -7.40
CA GLN A 78 11.36 13.62 -8.17
C GLN A 78 11.57 13.29 -9.65
N ILE A 79 10.94 14.04 -10.54
CA ILE A 79 11.22 14.01 -11.98
C ILE A 79 12.28 15.07 -12.28
N PHE A 80 13.34 14.67 -12.98
CA PHE A 80 14.48 15.55 -13.29
C PHE A 80 14.46 16.07 -14.72
N ASP A 81 14.05 15.22 -15.67
CA ASP A 81 14.04 15.54 -17.09
C ASP A 81 13.07 14.61 -17.83
N MET A 82 12.60 15.05 -18.96
CA MET A 82 11.86 14.23 -19.91
C MET A 82 12.07 14.76 -21.32
N GLY A 83 12.01 13.87 -22.27
CA GLY A 83 12.24 14.25 -23.66
C GLY A 83 12.34 13.07 -24.59
N ARG A 84 12.92 13.33 -25.77
CA ARG A 84 13.22 12.32 -26.78
C ARG A 84 14.72 12.13 -26.95
N ILE A 85 15.12 10.93 -27.24
CA ILE A 85 16.47 10.56 -27.64
C ILE A 85 16.39 10.08 -29.08
N ASP A 86 17.26 10.65 -29.95
CA ASP A 86 17.41 10.32 -31.38
C ASP A 86 16.09 10.43 -32.18
N ASN A 87 15.13 11.26 -31.71
CA ASN A 87 13.76 11.37 -32.23
C ASN A 87 12.96 10.05 -32.22
N GLU A 88 13.45 9.02 -31.56
CA GLU A 88 12.85 7.67 -31.56
C GLU A 88 12.29 7.27 -30.20
N TRP A 89 12.95 7.68 -29.11
CA TRP A 89 12.64 7.17 -27.77
C TRP A 89 12.21 8.30 -26.83
N PHE A 90 11.02 8.19 -26.30
CA PHE A 90 10.60 9.03 -25.18
C PHE A 90 11.18 8.47 -23.89
N TYR A 91 11.64 9.36 -23.00
CA TYR A 91 12.13 9.00 -21.68
C TYR A 91 11.63 9.96 -20.62
N ILE A 92 11.52 9.45 -19.38
CA ILE A 92 11.33 10.24 -18.16
C ILE A 92 12.49 9.88 -17.24
N GLU A 93 13.36 10.87 -16.94
CA GLU A 93 14.41 10.74 -15.95
C GLU A 93 13.87 11.13 -14.58
N MET A 94 14.05 10.27 -13.59
CA MET A 94 13.57 10.49 -12.24
C MET A 94 14.59 10.04 -11.20
N GLU A 95 14.36 10.43 -9.96
CA GLU A 95 15.11 9.98 -8.80
C GLU A 95 15.17 8.44 -8.77
N TYR A 96 16.39 7.90 -8.63
CA TYR A 96 16.55 6.49 -8.27
C TYR A 96 16.39 6.34 -6.77
N PHE A 97 15.34 5.66 -6.35
CA PHE A 97 15.04 5.38 -4.96
C PHE A 97 15.15 3.85 -4.70
N PRO A 98 16.20 3.38 -4.00
CA PRO A 98 16.35 1.96 -3.65
C PRO A 98 15.19 1.48 -2.79
N SER A 99 14.33 0.62 -3.35
CA SER A 99 13.07 0.26 -2.71
C SER A 99 12.46 -1.00 -3.31
N GLN A 100 11.43 -1.51 -2.65
CA GLN A 100 10.43 -2.42 -3.22
C GLN A 100 9.11 -1.67 -3.37
N THR A 101 8.25 -2.12 -4.26
CA THR A 101 6.88 -1.60 -4.30
C THR A 101 6.10 -2.10 -3.07
N LEU A 102 5.10 -1.33 -2.65
CA LEU A 102 4.20 -1.78 -1.59
C LEU A 102 3.46 -3.07 -1.99
N ALA A 103 3.19 -3.28 -3.29
CA ALA A 103 2.62 -4.52 -3.80
C ALA A 103 3.53 -5.72 -3.49
N GLN A 104 4.82 -5.63 -3.79
CA GLN A 104 5.80 -6.68 -3.45
C GLN A 104 5.85 -6.95 -1.94
N LYS A 105 5.83 -5.89 -1.12
CA LYS A 105 5.79 -6.04 0.35
C LYS A 105 4.49 -6.65 0.86
N LEU A 106 3.36 -6.41 0.22
CA LEU A 106 2.09 -7.04 0.57
C LEU A 106 2.04 -8.52 0.15
N ASP A 107 2.64 -8.86 -0.99
CA ASP A 107 2.80 -10.26 -1.42
C ASP A 107 3.75 -11.01 -0.47
N ASP A 108 4.83 -10.37 -0.05
CA ASP A 108 5.73 -10.91 0.97
C ASP A 108 5.04 -11.03 2.35
N ARG A 109 4.07 -10.16 2.66
CA ARG A 109 3.25 -10.25 3.88
C ARG A 109 2.44 -11.53 3.96
N GLN A 110 1.95 -12.06 2.86
CA GLN A 110 1.29 -13.38 2.85
C GLN A 110 2.25 -14.49 3.28
N ARG A 111 3.57 -14.23 3.21
CA ARG A 111 4.65 -15.13 3.62
C ARG A 111 5.31 -14.71 4.93
N ASN A 112 5.31 -13.40 5.26
CA ASN A 112 5.99 -12.80 6.43
C ASN A 112 5.02 -11.92 7.23
N PHE A 113 4.56 -12.42 8.39
CA PHE A 113 3.79 -11.65 9.36
C PHE A 113 4.70 -10.66 10.10
N GLY A 114 4.78 -9.44 9.72
CA GLY A 114 5.68 -8.47 10.36
C GLY A 114 5.20 -7.03 10.27
N GLN A 115 3.89 -6.80 10.01
CA GLN A 115 3.37 -5.45 9.93
C GLN A 115 2.46 -5.16 11.13
N THR A 116 2.94 -4.30 12.03
CA THR A 116 2.11 -3.75 13.11
C THR A 116 1.25 -2.61 12.60
N TYR A 117 0.20 -2.23 13.35
CA TYR A 117 -0.61 -1.05 13.03
C TYR A 117 0.27 0.21 12.93
N GLU A 118 1.25 0.38 13.81
CA GLU A 118 2.17 1.54 13.79
C GLU A 118 2.90 1.64 12.44
N ARG A 119 3.39 0.51 11.93
CA ARG A 119 4.09 0.47 10.64
C ARG A 119 3.16 0.75 9.47
N LEU A 120 1.98 0.12 9.45
CA LEU A 120 0.97 0.37 8.42
C LEU A 120 0.53 1.83 8.39
N PHE A 121 0.28 2.41 9.56
CA PHE A 121 -0.14 3.80 9.66
C PHE A 121 0.95 4.78 9.26
N ARG A 122 2.21 4.48 9.61
CA ARG A 122 3.37 5.27 9.15
C ARG A 122 3.53 5.25 7.63
N ILE A 123 3.37 4.09 7.00
CA ILE A 123 3.40 3.96 5.54
C ILE A 123 2.24 4.72 4.91
N TYR A 124 1.01 4.45 5.35
CA TYR A 124 -0.18 5.07 4.79
C TYR A 124 -0.19 6.60 4.98
N ARG A 125 0.26 7.10 6.14
CA ARG A 125 0.36 8.53 6.42
C ARG A 125 1.31 9.26 5.46
N GLN A 126 2.40 8.65 5.08
CA GLN A 126 3.31 9.21 4.08
C GLN A 126 2.68 9.27 2.68
N VAL A 127 1.87 8.27 2.31
CA VAL A 127 1.08 8.32 1.06
C VAL A 127 0.09 9.47 1.10
N LEU A 128 -0.63 9.65 2.23
CA LEU A 128 -1.53 10.78 2.42
C LEU A 128 -0.80 12.12 2.28
N CYS A 129 0.41 12.27 2.85
CA CYS A 129 1.23 13.49 2.71
C CYS A 129 1.58 13.78 1.25
N ALA A 130 1.96 12.75 0.49
CA ALA A 130 2.28 12.91 -0.93
C ALA A 130 1.07 13.38 -1.75
N VAL A 131 -0.09 12.74 -1.55
CA VAL A 131 -1.32 13.10 -2.29
C VAL A 131 -1.82 14.49 -1.87
N HIS A 132 -1.76 14.81 -0.58
CA HIS A 132 -2.10 16.14 -0.07
C HIS A 132 -1.22 17.22 -0.70
N TYR A 133 0.10 17.00 -0.74
CA TYR A 133 1.02 17.95 -1.36
C TYR A 133 0.66 18.22 -2.83
N LEU A 134 0.34 17.18 -3.62
CA LEU A 134 -0.07 17.33 -5.02
C LEU A 134 -1.40 18.12 -5.15
N ALA A 135 -2.34 17.89 -4.24
CA ALA A 135 -3.63 18.58 -4.23
C ALA A 135 -3.53 20.07 -3.85
N GLU A 136 -2.51 20.46 -3.08
CA GLU A 136 -2.30 21.82 -2.59
C GLU A 136 -1.34 22.65 -3.48
N LEU A 137 -0.85 22.09 -4.59
CA LEU A 137 -0.04 22.85 -5.53
C LEU A 137 -0.81 24.05 -6.09
N PRO A 138 -0.14 25.13 -6.52
CA PRO A 138 -0.79 26.27 -7.17
C PRO A 138 -1.66 25.88 -8.38
N VAL A 139 -1.24 24.84 -9.09
CA VAL A 139 -2.05 24.09 -10.07
C VAL A 139 -2.18 22.68 -9.49
N PRO A 140 -3.31 22.35 -8.84
CA PRO A 140 -3.46 21.05 -8.19
C PRO A 140 -3.36 19.89 -9.19
N ILE A 141 -2.74 18.81 -8.75
CA ILE A 141 -2.52 17.60 -9.54
C ILE A 141 -3.20 16.43 -8.84
N SER A 142 -4.15 15.76 -9.50
CA SER A 142 -4.64 14.46 -9.10
C SER A 142 -3.63 13.38 -9.49
N HIS A 143 -3.37 12.42 -8.63
CA HIS A 143 -2.50 11.28 -8.97
C HIS A 143 -3.16 10.37 -10.02
N GLY A 144 -4.42 10.02 -9.82
CA GLY A 144 -5.26 9.26 -10.76
C GLY A 144 -4.95 7.76 -10.86
N ASP A 145 -3.88 7.25 -10.21
CA ASP A 145 -3.51 5.81 -10.23
C ASP A 145 -2.87 5.36 -8.90
N ILE A 146 -3.52 5.72 -7.77
CA ILE A 146 -3.03 5.32 -6.44
C ILE A 146 -3.30 3.84 -6.23
N LYS A 147 -2.21 3.06 -6.15
CA LYS A 147 -2.23 1.61 -5.90
C LYS A 147 -0.87 1.15 -5.34
N PRO A 148 -0.78 -0.02 -4.72
CA PRO A 148 0.47 -0.51 -4.12
C PRO A 148 1.67 -0.61 -5.08
N HIS A 149 1.43 -0.78 -6.39
CA HIS A 149 2.50 -0.83 -7.39
C HIS A 149 3.19 0.53 -7.59
N ASN A 150 2.47 1.64 -7.36
CA ASN A 150 2.97 3.00 -7.53
C ASN A 150 3.44 3.62 -6.21
N ILE A 151 3.59 2.81 -5.15
CA ILE A 151 4.08 3.21 -3.84
C ILE A 151 5.38 2.46 -3.58
N LEU A 152 6.48 3.19 -3.55
CA LEU A 152 7.81 2.67 -3.28
C LEU A 152 8.11 2.74 -1.78
N VAL A 153 8.61 1.65 -1.19
CA VAL A 153 8.95 1.57 0.23
C VAL A 153 10.42 1.19 0.36
N GLY A 154 11.23 2.13 0.77
CA GLY A 154 12.67 2.01 0.97
C GLY A 154 13.05 1.64 2.39
N GLU A 155 14.29 1.97 2.75
CA GLU A 155 14.82 1.75 4.10
C GLU A 155 14.02 2.54 5.15
N ARG A 156 13.89 1.98 6.35
CA ARG A 156 13.18 2.56 7.51
C ARG A 156 11.74 2.94 7.19
N ASP A 157 11.11 2.23 6.21
CA ASP A 157 9.76 2.49 5.73
C ASP A 157 9.55 3.92 5.18
N LEU A 158 10.60 4.54 4.64
CA LEU A 158 10.43 5.76 3.86
C LEU A 158 9.64 5.44 2.61
N VAL A 159 8.58 6.20 2.36
CA VAL A 159 7.67 6.01 1.24
C VAL A 159 7.85 7.09 0.20
N LYS A 160 7.88 6.70 -1.07
CA LYS A 160 7.78 7.63 -2.19
C LYS A 160 6.68 7.18 -3.16
N LEU A 161 5.81 8.11 -3.50
CA LEU A 161 4.76 7.92 -4.51
C LEU A 161 5.38 8.19 -5.90
N THR A 162 5.07 7.33 -6.87
CA THR A 162 5.58 7.41 -8.25
C THR A 162 4.45 7.27 -9.26
N ASP A 163 4.72 7.57 -10.53
CA ASP A 163 3.76 7.44 -11.63
C ASP A 163 2.50 8.32 -11.47
N PHE A 164 2.65 9.51 -10.88
CA PHE A 164 1.60 10.52 -10.81
C PHE A 164 1.39 11.24 -12.15
N GLY A 165 0.24 11.90 -12.30
CA GLY A 165 -0.13 12.56 -13.56
C GLY A 165 -0.83 11.64 -14.55
N SER A 166 -1.29 10.44 -14.12
CA SER A 166 -2.11 9.57 -14.95
C SER A 166 -3.44 10.20 -15.33
N SER A 167 -3.90 11.18 -14.57
CA SER A 167 -5.09 11.98 -14.89
C SER A 167 -4.88 12.91 -16.11
N ALA A 168 -3.64 13.26 -16.39
CA ALA A 168 -3.24 14.05 -17.56
C ALA A 168 -3.01 13.19 -18.81
N LEU A 169 -3.04 11.83 -18.69
CA LEU A 169 -2.86 10.95 -19.85
C LEU A 169 -4.08 10.97 -20.78
N PRO A 170 -3.89 10.92 -22.11
CA PRO A 170 -4.97 10.78 -23.06
C PRO A 170 -5.84 9.56 -22.76
N GLU A 171 -7.15 9.72 -22.93
CA GLU A 171 -8.20 8.72 -22.67
C GLU A 171 -7.87 7.30 -23.18
N GLU A 172 -7.27 7.19 -24.37
CA GLU A 172 -6.93 5.93 -25.00
C GLU A 172 -5.76 5.18 -24.34
N ILE A 173 -4.79 5.88 -23.70
CA ILE A 173 -3.70 5.26 -22.95
C ILE A 173 -4.24 4.72 -21.64
N TYR A 174 -5.10 5.47 -21.00
CA TYR A 174 -5.76 5.05 -19.78
C TYR A 174 -6.63 3.80 -19.98
N VAL A 175 -7.35 3.71 -21.09
CA VAL A 175 -8.16 2.53 -21.45
C VAL A 175 -7.30 1.28 -21.54
N ARG A 176 -6.17 1.32 -22.26
CA ARG A 176 -5.25 0.18 -22.36
C ARG A 176 -4.60 -0.20 -21.03
N THR A 177 -4.33 0.79 -20.18
CA THR A 177 -3.86 0.57 -18.81
C THR A 177 -4.88 -0.23 -17.99
N ARG A 178 -6.17 0.03 -18.24
CA ARG A 178 -7.29 -0.67 -17.59
C ARG A 178 -7.51 -2.09 -18.07
N GLU A 179 -7.29 -2.36 -19.35
CA GLU A 179 -7.46 -3.72 -19.92
C GLU A 179 -6.60 -4.77 -19.21
N ASN A 180 -5.50 -4.36 -18.56
CA ASN A 180 -4.68 -5.23 -17.72
C ASN A 180 -5.23 -5.45 -16.28
N GLY A 181 -6.46 -5.03 -15.97
CA GLY A 181 -7.32 -5.49 -14.86
C GLY A 181 -6.97 -4.98 -13.46
N GLY A 182 -5.71 -4.66 -13.14
CA GLY A 182 -5.30 -4.33 -11.77
C GLY A 182 -5.64 -2.91 -11.32
N THR A 183 -5.56 -1.94 -12.20
CA THR A 183 -5.77 -0.51 -11.90
C THR A 183 -7.23 -0.19 -11.57
N VAL A 184 -8.18 -0.83 -12.26
CA VAL A 184 -9.62 -0.58 -12.10
C VAL A 184 -10.12 -0.88 -10.69
N LEU A 185 -9.51 -1.84 -10.00
CA LEU A 185 -9.94 -2.27 -8.66
C LEU A 185 -9.69 -1.19 -7.59
N TYR A 186 -8.82 -0.23 -7.86
CA TYR A 186 -8.55 0.92 -6.98
C TYR A 186 -9.29 2.19 -7.43
N SER A 187 -9.81 2.22 -8.65
CA SER A 187 -10.47 3.41 -9.20
C SER A 187 -11.87 3.59 -8.65
N ALA A 188 -12.28 4.85 -8.52
CA ALA A 188 -13.63 5.18 -8.11
C ALA A 188 -14.69 4.72 -9.15
N PRO A 189 -15.92 4.38 -8.71
CA PRO A 189 -16.98 3.88 -9.59
C PRO A 189 -17.29 4.80 -10.78
N GLU A 190 -17.30 6.10 -10.58
CA GLU A 190 -17.54 7.11 -11.61
C GLU A 190 -16.48 7.12 -12.71
N PHE A 191 -15.24 6.72 -12.38
CA PHE A 191 -14.16 6.56 -13.35
C PHE A 191 -14.03 5.14 -13.88
N SER A 192 -14.95 4.25 -13.52
CA SER A 192 -14.93 2.87 -14.00
C SER A 192 -15.41 2.72 -15.44
N ASN A 193 -16.03 3.74 -16.04
CA ASN A 193 -16.44 3.78 -17.44
C ASN A 193 -15.45 4.59 -18.29
N VAL A 194 -15.12 4.09 -19.48
CA VAL A 194 -14.16 4.71 -20.41
C VAL A 194 -14.54 6.14 -20.78
N ASP A 195 -15.85 6.39 -20.91
CA ASP A 195 -16.38 7.69 -21.36
C ASP A 195 -16.47 8.73 -20.22
N SER A 196 -16.28 8.35 -18.96
CA SER A 196 -16.56 9.20 -17.80
C SER A 196 -15.32 9.86 -17.17
N ARG A 197 -14.13 9.71 -17.76
CA ARG A 197 -12.91 10.35 -17.24
C ARG A 197 -12.80 11.86 -17.54
N ARG A 198 -13.80 12.45 -18.14
CA ARG A 198 -13.92 13.89 -18.35
C ARG A 198 -14.51 14.55 -17.10
N GLY A 199 -13.91 14.29 -15.95
CA GLY A 199 -14.27 14.95 -14.70
C GLY A 199 -13.56 16.30 -14.58
N SER A 200 -14.14 17.19 -13.79
CA SER A 200 -13.45 18.37 -13.28
C SER A 200 -12.26 17.93 -12.41
N LEU A 201 -11.29 18.83 -12.20
CA LEU A 201 -10.17 18.57 -11.29
C LEU A 201 -10.66 18.15 -9.88
N GLU A 202 -11.75 18.75 -9.41
CA GLU A 202 -12.38 18.41 -8.13
C GLU A 202 -12.84 16.95 -8.11
N GLU A 203 -13.53 16.47 -9.15
CA GLU A 203 -13.95 15.07 -9.26
C GLU A 203 -12.74 14.13 -9.29
N LEU A 204 -11.65 14.50 -9.96
CA LEU A 204 -10.42 13.70 -9.99
C LEU A 204 -9.78 13.58 -8.61
N LEU A 205 -9.72 14.66 -7.84
CA LEU A 205 -9.21 14.66 -6.45
C LEU A 205 -10.08 13.80 -5.52
N LEU A 206 -11.42 13.84 -5.70
CA LEU A 206 -12.33 12.96 -4.97
C LEU A 206 -12.17 11.48 -5.38
N GLY A 207 -11.74 11.23 -6.61
CA GLY A 207 -11.33 9.90 -7.08
C GLY A 207 -10.07 9.38 -6.38
N ASP A 208 -9.10 10.26 -6.12
CA ASP A 208 -7.90 9.91 -5.34
C ASP A 208 -8.27 9.54 -3.90
N ILE A 209 -9.25 10.23 -3.27
CA ILE A 209 -9.76 9.87 -1.94
C ILE A 209 -10.35 8.46 -1.93
N TYR A 210 -11.11 8.08 -2.95
CA TYR A 210 -11.62 6.72 -3.07
C TYR A 210 -10.48 5.70 -3.17
N SER A 211 -9.48 5.96 -4.02
CA SER A 211 -8.32 5.08 -4.21
C SER A 211 -7.52 4.91 -2.91
N LEU A 212 -7.36 5.98 -2.14
CA LEU A 212 -6.78 5.95 -0.78
C LEU A 212 -7.61 5.09 0.18
N GLY A 213 -8.93 5.14 0.08
CA GLY A 213 -9.84 4.28 0.84
C GLY A 213 -9.66 2.80 0.51
N VAL A 214 -9.55 2.45 -0.79
CA VAL A 214 -9.28 1.07 -1.23
C VAL A 214 -7.91 0.60 -0.72
N LEU A 215 -6.90 1.46 -0.78
CA LEU A 215 -5.57 1.17 -0.25
C LEU A 215 -5.62 0.90 1.26
N LEU A 216 -6.31 1.75 2.03
CA LEU A 216 -6.44 1.56 3.47
C LEU A 216 -7.20 0.28 3.81
N TYR A 217 -8.30 0.00 3.11
CA TYR A 217 -9.04 -1.26 3.24
C TYR A 217 -8.10 -2.46 3.04
N GLN A 218 -7.30 -2.45 1.97
CA GLN A 218 -6.36 -3.53 1.68
C GLN A 218 -5.27 -3.65 2.74
N LEU A 219 -4.71 -2.55 3.22
CA LEU A 219 -3.71 -2.57 4.29
C LEU A 219 -4.24 -3.17 5.59
N LEU A 220 -5.50 -2.90 5.93
CA LEU A 220 -6.14 -3.36 7.16
C LEU A 220 -6.61 -4.81 7.08
N THR A 221 -7.07 -5.27 5.90
CA THR A 221 -7.73 -6.56 5.72
C THR A 221 -6.92 -7.59 4.93
N GLY A 222 -5.91 -7.14 4.19
CA GLY A 222 -5.18 -7.96 3.21
C GLY A 222 -5.99 -8.33 1.97
N LYS A 223 -7.19 -7.73 1.78
CA LYS A 223 -8.10 -7.99 0.66
C LYS A 223 -8.54 -6.69 0.00
N LEU A 224 -9.02 -6.77 -1.22
CA LEU A 224 -9.72 -5.67 -1.87
C LEU A 224 -11.21 -5.69 -1.53
N PRO A 225 -11.91 -4.52 -1.54
CA PRO A 225 -13.35 -4.49 -1.36
C PRO A 225 -14.09 -5.16 -2.52
N HIS A 226 -13.53 -5.10 -3.72
CA HIS A 226 -14.09 -5.70 -4.93
C HIS A 226 -13.03 -6.52 -5.67
N ASP A 227 -13.44 -7.68 -6.22
CA ASP A 227 -12.53 -8.60 -6.93
C ASP A 227 -12.56 -8.38 -8.45
N THR A 228 -13.58 -7.70 -8.97
CA THR A 228 -13.77 -7.49 -10.42
C THR A 228 -14.15 -6.06 -10.76
N PRO A 229 -13.77 -5.56 -11.96
CA PRO A 229 -14.18 -4.25 -12.44
C PRO A 229 -15.69 -4.02 -12.44
N ALA A 230 -16.46 -5.07 -12.76
CA ALA A 230 -17.92 -4.99 -12.77
C ALA A 230 -18.51 -4.78 -11.36
N GLN A 231 -17.86 -5.32 -10.32
CA GLN A 231 -18.26 -5.06 -8.94
C GLN A 231 -17.96 -3.62 -8.54
N VAL A 232 -16.78 -3.06 -8.91
CA VAL A 232 -16.43 -1.66 -8.70
C VAL A 232 -17.47 -0.74 -9.34
N GLN A 233 -17.75 -0.95 -10.65
CA GLN A 233 -18.70 -0.13 -11.42
C GLN A 233 -20.10 -0.06 -10.80
N ARG A 234 -20.61 -1.21 -10.32
CA ARG A 234 -21.92 -1.29 -9.68
C ARG A 234 -21.89 -0.87 -8.22
N HIS A 235 -20.69 -0.64 -7.68
CA HIS A 235 -20.46 -0.48 -6.25
C HIS A 235 -21.16 -1.60 -5.48
N ALA A 236 -20.80 -2.85 -5.82
CA ALA A 236 -21.39 -4.03 -5.20
C ALA A 236 -21.14 -4.03 -3.68
N PRO A 237 -22.04 -4.60 -2.86
CA PRO A 237 -21.77 -4.77 -1.44
C PRO A 237 -20.47 -5.52 -1.19
N PHE A 238 -19.70 -5.08 -0.20
CA PHE A 238 -18.45 -5.70 0.23
C PHE A 238 -18.43 -5.89 1.75
N LYS A 239 -17.57 -6.77 2.23
CA LYS A 239 -17.44 -7.03 3.66
C LYS A 239 -16.85 -5.82 4.38
N LEU A 240 -17.37 -5.53 5.57
CA LEU A 240 -16.80 -4.50 6.42
C LEU A 240 -15.37 -4.91 6.87
N PRO A 241 -14.45 -3.95 7.02
CA PRO A 241 -13.11 -4.25 7.56
C PRO A 241 -13.13 -5.04 8.87
N THR A 242 -14.03 -4.70 9.80
CA THR A 242 -14.19 -5.39 11.09
C THR A 242 -14.73 -6.82 10.98
N GLU A 243 -15.51 -7.13 9.93
CA GLU A 243 -15.97 -8.50 9.65
C GLU A 243 -14.82 -9.42 9.17
N ILE A 244 -13.79 -8.82 8.54
CA ILE A 244 -12.60 -9.57 8.08
C ILE A 244 -11.55 -9.65 9.18
N ASN A 245 -11.34 -8.56 9.91
CA ASN A 245 -10.37 -8.45 10.99
C ASN A 245 -10.98 -7.71 12.18
N SER A 246 -11.45 -8.45 13.17
CA SER A 246 -12.11 -7.93 14.37
C SER A 246 -11.20 -7.07 15.27
N SER A 247 -9.90 -6.99 15.00
CA SER A 247 -8.98 -6.12 15.73
C SER A 247 -9.02 -4.67 15.26
N ILE A 248 -9.71 -4.39 14.15
CA ILE A 248 -9.83 -3.03 13.59
C ILE A 248 -10.82 -2.23 14.45
N HIS A 249 -10.41 -1.01 14.86
CA HIS A 249 -11.28 -0.09 15.57
C HIS A 249 -12.37 0.46 14.63
N THR A 250 -13.60 0.62 15.15
CA THR A 250 -14.75 1.09 14.37
C THR A 250 -14.55 2.47 13.73
N ASP A 251 -13.80 3.36 14.37
CA ASP A 251 -13.49 4.67 13.78
C ASP A 251 -12.61 4.55 12.53
N LEU A 252 -11.69 3.59 12.53
CA LEU A 252 -10.83 3.34 11.37
C LEU A 252 -11.62 2.72 10.21
N GLU A 253 -12.56 1.83 10.54
CA GLU A 253 -13.53 1.31 9.58
C GLU A 253 -14.38 2.46 9.01
N GLN A 254 -14.85 3.39 9.83
CA GLN A 254 -15.64 4.53 9.38
C GLN A 254 -14.86 5.42 8.40
N VAL A 255 -13.56 5.65 8.64
CA VAL A 255 -12.69 6.36 7.68
C VAL A 255 -12.67 5.65 6.33
N VAL A 256 -12.47 4.33 6.32
CA VAL A 256 -12.50 3.53 5.09
C VAL A 256 -13.85 3.67 4.38
N LEU A 257 -14.95 3.48 5.10
CA LEU A 257 -16.30 3.52 4.53
C LEU A 257 -16.66 4.89 3.97
N THR A 258 -16.21 5.98 4.61
CA THR A 258 -16.40 7.34 4.09
C THR A 258 -15.63 7.55 2.78
N CYS A 259 -14.37 7.10 2.70
CA CYS A 259 -13.61 7.15 1.44
C CYS A 259 -14.28 6.34 0.33
N LEU A 260 -14.87 5.20 0.66
CA LEU A 260 -15.47 4.26 -0.29
C LEU A 260 -16.93 4.57 -0.63
N GLN A 261 -17.47 5.74 -0.26
CA GLN A 261 -18.83 6.12 -0.67
C GLN A 261 -18.96 6.13 -2.19
N LYS A 262 -20.12 5.66 -2.68
CA LYS A 262 -20.41 5.56 -4.11
C LYS A 262 -20.40 6.92 -4.78
N ARG A 263 -21.09 7.90 -4.17
CA ARG A 263 -21.16 9.27 -4.65
C ARG A 263 -19.95 10.04 -4.15
N ALA A 264 -19.29 10.77 -5.02
CA ALA A 264 -18.09 11.51 -4.70
C ALA A 264 -18.33 12.57 -3.61
N GLU A 265 -19.49 13.23 -3.62
CA GLU A 265 -19.89 14.23 -2.64
C GLU A 265 -20.13 13.69 -1.23
N ASP A 266 -20.33 12.39 -1.06
CA ASP A 266 -20.50 11.73 0.24
C ASP A 266 -19.16 11.32 0.88
N ARG A 267 -18.03 11.50 0.16
CA ARG A 267 -16.66 11.24 0.65
C ARG A 267 -16.15 12.43 1.47
N PHE A 268 -14.91 12.31 1.97
CA PHE A 268 -14.21 13.48 2.50
C PHE A 268 -14.09 14.56 1.41
N SER A 269 -14.31 15.81 1.79
CA SER A 269 -14.27 16.92 0.83
C SER A 269 -12.86 17.25 0.38
N THR A 270 -11.86 16.99 1.24
CA THR A 270 -10.45 17.24 0.96
C THR A 270 -9.56 16.12 1.49
N ILE A 271 -8.33 16.03 0.96
CA ILE A 271 -7.30 15.12 1.51
C ILE A 271 -6.95 15.52 2.95
N SER A 272 -7.01 16.82 3.29
CA SER A 272 -6.79 17.31 4.65
C SER A 272 -7.82 16.75 5.64
N ASP A 273 -9.10 16.73 5.27
CA ASP A 273 -10.16 16.15 6.10
C ASP A 273 -9.95 14.66 6.33
N LEU A 274 -9.57 13.93 5.27
CA LEU A 274 -9.20 12.51 5.38
C LEU A 274 -8.03 12.32 6.33
N ILE A 275 -6.99 13.14 6.23
CA ILE A 275 -5.80 13.08 7.12
C ILE A 275 -6.23 13.25 8.57
N HIS A 276 -7.00 14.26 8.89
CA HIS A 276 -7.47 14.51 10.26
C HIS A 276 -8.30 13.34 10.81
N ALA A 277 -9.22 12.82 10.01
CA ALA A 277 -10.03 11.68 10.40
C ALA A 277 -9.18 10.42 10.63
N PHE A 278 -8.25 10.16 9.72
CA PHE A 278 -7.32 9.02 9.82
C PHE A 278 -6.42 9.13 11.06
N ASP A 279 -5.77 10.28 11.30
CA ASP A 279 -4.84 10.47 12.44
C ASP A 279 -5.58 10.27 13.77
N SER A 280 -6.84 10.75 13.86
CA SER A 280 -7.71 10.54 15.03
C SER A 280 -8.04 9.05 15.23
N ALA A 281 -8.47 8.36 14.17
CA ALA A 281 -8.83 6.95 14.22
C ALA A 281 -7.61 6.05 14.48
N ALA A 282 -6.47 6.34 13.85
CA ALA A 282 -5.20 5.64 14.06
C ALA A 282 -4.75 5.76 15.52
N THR A 283 -4.86 6.95 16.11
CA THR A 283 -4.53 7.17 17.54
C THR A 283 -5.39 6.29 18.44
N LYS A 284 -6.69 6.15 18.14
CA LYS A 284 -7.59 5.27 18.90
C LYS A 284 -7.24 3.80 18.72
N GLN A 285 -6.96 3.38 17.50
CA GLN A 285 -6.52 2.01 17.19
C GLN A 285 -5.27 1.63 18.00
N LEU A 286 -4.27 2.50 18.03
CA LEU A 286 -3.02 2.25 18.75
C LEU A 286 -3.22 2.20 20.27
N LYS A 287 -4.16 2.98 20.82
CA LYS A 287 -4.50 2.95 22.24
C LYS A 287 -5.22 1.67 22.65
N VAL A 288 -6.11 1.14 21.81
CA VAL A 288 -6.82 -0.13 22.11
C VAL A 288 -5.85 -1.30 22.21
N GLY A 289 -4.77 -1.29 21.41
CA GLY A 289 -3.68 -2.26 21.55
C GLY A 289 -2.80 -2.04 22.79
N ALA A 290 -2.80 -0.83 23.38
CA ALA A 290 -2.00 -0.47 24.56
C ALA A 290 -2.79 -0.52 25.87
N ILE A 291 -4.12 -0.43 25.84
CA ILE A 291 -5.01 -0.53 26.99
C ILE A 291 -5.69 -1.89 26.92
N ALA A 292 -5.04 -2.91 27.49
CA ALA A 292 -5.79 -4.09 27.89
C ALA A 292 -6.84 -3.61 28.91
N PRO A 293 -8.16 -3.90 28.71
CA PRO A 293 -9.14 -3.60 29.74
C PRO A 293 -8.65 -4.29 31.01
N VAL A 294 -8.55 -3.51 32.09
CA VAL A 294 -8.20 -4.05 33.41
C VAL A 294 -9.40 -4.85 33.86
N PHE A 295 -9.44 -6.13 33.51
CA PHE A 295 -10.28 -7.06 34.22
C PHE A 295 -9.67 -7.21 35.62
N GLN A 296 -10.34 -6.70 36.64
CA GLN A 296 -10.05 -7.06 38.01
C GLN A 296 -10.41 -8.55 38.17
N THR A 297 -9.56 -9.43 37.67
CA THR A 297 -9.61 -10.82 38.09
C THR A 297 -8.98 -10.87 39.45
N LYS A 298 -9.71 -11.38 40.45
CA LYS A 298 -9.08 -11.98 41.63
C LYS A 298 -7.93 -12.83 41.12
N PRO A 299 -6.74 -12.80 41.77
CA PRO A 299 -5.63 -13.63 41.33
C PRO A 299 -6.17 -15.07 41.24
N ALA A 300 -6.38 -15.54 40.02
CA ALA A 300 -6.83 -16.89 39.78
C ALA A 300 -5.66 -17.79 40.23
N GLN A 301 -5.94 -18.72 41.14
CA GLN A 301 -4.96 -19.71 41.56
C GLN A 301 -4.47 -20.59 40.40
N ASP A 302 -5.20 -20.55 39.29
CA ASP A 302 -4.83 -21.26 38.05
C ASP A 302 -5.26 -20.43 36.83
N TRP A 303 -4.34 -19.67 36.28
CA TRP A 303 -4.56 -18.85 35.09
C TRP A 303 -4.91 -19.70 33.86
N SER A 304 -4.37 -20.93 33.77
CA SER A 304 -4.58 -21.80 32.62
C SER A 304 -6.02 -22.30 32.53
N SER A 305 -6.66 -22.60 33.68
CA SER A 305 -8.08 -22.93 33.74
C SER A 305 -8.97 -21.78 33.27
N ALA A 306 -8.66 -20.53 33.66
CA ALA A 306 -9.42 -19.37 33.23
C ALA A 306 -9.28 -19.10 31.72
N VAL A 307 -8.10 -19.33 31.16
CA VAL A 307 -7.87 -19.26 29.72
C VAL A 307 -8.62 -20.34 28.96
N LEU A 308 -8.56 -21.58 29.43
CA LEU A 308 -9.27 -22.73 28.83
C LEU A 308 -10.78 -22.55 28.87
N GLU A 309 -11.35 -22.04 29.95
CA GLU A 309 -12.76 -21.72 30.07
C GLU A 309 -13.16 -20.66 29.01
N ALA A 310 -12.41 -19.58 28.94
CA ALA A 310 -12.66 -18.53 27.94
C ALA A 310 -12.51 -19.02 26.48
N MET A 311 -11.60 -19.97 26.24
CA MET A 311 -11.44 -20.64 24.93
C MET A 311 -12.65 -21.54 24.61
N SER A 312 -13.17 -22.28 25.58
CA SER A 312 -14.35 -23.15 25.46
C SER A 312 -15.60 -22.34 25.16
N ASP A 313 -15.74 -21.16 25.77
CA ASP A 313 -16.85 -20.27 25.60
C ASP A 313 -16.70 -19.38 24.29
N GLN A 314 -15.73 -19.69 23.47
CA GLN A 314 -15.39 -18.92 22.27
C GLN A 314 -15.09 -17.43 22.53
N SER A 315 -14.85 -17.08 23.79
CA SER A 315 -14.45 -15.72 24.22
C SER A 315 -12.95 -15.50 24.00
N TYR A 316 -12.50 -15.69 22.76
CA TYR A 316 -11.07 -15.73 22.39
C TYR A 316 -10.31 -14.46 22.76
N GLN A 317 -10.97 -13.30 22.67
CA GLN A 317 -10.35 -12.03 23.05
C GLN A 317 -10.05 -11.98 24.55
N LYS A 318 -10.98 -12.46 25.39
CA LYS A 318 -10.77 -12.60 26.84
C LYS A 318 -9.64 -13.59 27.15
N ALA A 319 -9.62 -14.73 26.44
CA ALA A 319 -8.55 -15.73 26.57
C ALA A 319 -7.18 -15.13 26.25
N ALA A 320 -7.07 -14.37 25.14
CA ALA A 320 -5.83 -13.71 24.75
C ALA A 320 -5.34 -12.70 25.79
N GLN A 321 -6.24 -11.93 26.40
CA GLN A 321 -5.90 -10.97 27.45
C GLN A 321 -5.40 -11.64 28.73
N LEU A 322 -6.09 -12.69 29.19
CA LEU A 322 -5.68 -13.45 30.37
C LEU A 322 -4.28 -14.05 30.18
N ALA A 323 -4.04 -14.67 29.03
CA ALA A 323 -2.75 -15.25 28.69
C ALA A 323 -1.64 -14.18 28.55
N SER A 324 -1.95 -13.01 27.97
CA SER A 324 -1.02 -11.87 27.86
C SER A 324 -0.60 -11.32 29.23
N GLN A 325 -1.57 -11.18 30.15
CA GLN A 325 -1.30 -10.73 31.51
C GLN A 325 -0.36 -11.69 32.25
N GLU A 326 -0.62 -12.99 32.13
CA GLU A 326 0.24 -14.00 32.74
C GLU A 326 1.63 -14.02 32.13
N TYR A 327 1.76 -13.97 30.82
CA TYR A 327 3.07 -13.88 30.15
C TYR A 327 3.85 -12.65 30.56
N SER A 328 3.19 -11.52 30.72
CA SER A 328 3.84 -10.28 31.19
C SER A 328 4.39 -10.42 32.60
N ARG A 329 3.67 -11.16 33.46
CA ARG A 329 4.00 -11.38 34.87
C ARG A 329 5.10 -12.43 35.10
N SER A 330 4.95 -13.61 34.47
CA SER A 330 5.75 -14.79 34.76
C SER A 330 6.78 -15.11 33.68
N LYS A 331 6.63 -14.56 32.49
CA LYS A 331 7.36 -14.96 31.27
C LYS A 331 7.16 -16.43 30.94
N ASP A 332 6.03 -17.01 31.37
CA ASP A 332 5.66 -18.38 31.06
C ASP A 332 5.37 -18.54 29.57
N LEU A 333 6.17 -19.38 28.91
CA LEU A 333 6.05 -19.63 27.50
C LEU A 333 4.73 -20.30 27.09
N GLN A 334 4.08 -21.04 27.99
CA GLN A 334 2.76 -21.61 27.76
C GLN A 334 1.70 -20.49 27.68
N ALA A 335 1.84 -19.44 28.49
CA ALA A 335 0.97 -18.27 28.41
C ALA A 335 1.14 -17.51 27.07
N LEU A 336 2.37 -17.31 26.59
CA LEU A 336 2.62 -16.75 25.27
C LEU A 336 1.95 -17.58 24.17
N HIS A 337 2.05 -18.90 24.28
CA HIS A 337 1.47 -19.84 23.35
C HIS A 337 -0.06 -19.73 23.30
N GLN A 338 -0.72 -19.74 24.47
CA GLN A 338 -2.17 -19.58 24.56
C GLN A 338 -2.64 -18.22 24.06
N GLN A 339 -1.88 -17.16 24.29
CA GLN A 339 -2.14 -15.82 23.75
C GLN A 339 -2.18 -15.84 22.23
N LEU A 340 -1.17 -16.45 21.59
CA LEU A 340 -1.09 -16.53 20.12
C LEU A 340 -2.26 -17.32 19.53
N ILE A 341 -2.61 -18.48 20.11
CA ILE A 341 -3.75 -19.28 19.67
C ILE A 341 -5.06 -18.48 19.79
N ALA A 342 -5.25 -17.81 20.92
CA ALA A 342 -6.47 -17.05 21.17
C ALA A 342 -6.60 -15.85 20.23
N LEU A 343 -5.53 -15.11 19.96
CA LEU A 343 -5.51 -14.00 18.99
C LEU A 343 -5.83 -14.49 17.57
N TYR A 344 -5.26 -15.62 17.17
CA TYR A 344 -5.55 -16.19 15.86
C TYR A 344 -7.03 -16.61 15.72
N ARG A 345 -7.59 -17.29 16.75
CA ARG A 345 -9.00 -17.67 16.76
C ARG A 345 -9.96 -16.49 16.85
N ALA A 346 -9.54 -15.39 17.49
CA ALA A 346 -10.27 -14.14 17.53
C ALA A 346 -10.22 -13.37 16.20
N ASN A 347 -9.51 -13.89 15.18
CA ASN A 347 -9.23 -13.20 13.91
C ASN A 347 -8.51 -11.85 14.12
N ARG A 348 -7.72 -11.70 15.19
CA ARG A 348 -6.95 -10.48 15.51
C ARG A 348 -5.54 -10.58 14.93
N LEU A 349 -5.45 -10.59 13.61
CA LEU A 349 -4.22 -10.90 12.88
C LEU A 349 -3.08 -9.93 13.16
N PHE A 350 -3.36 -8.63 13.26
CA PHE A 350 -2.32 -7.62 13.53
C PHE A 350 -1.75 -7.72 14.96
N ASP A 351 -2.60 -8.01 15.94
CA ASP A 351 -2.10 -8.23 17.31
C ASP A 351 -1.30 -9.53 17.40
N PHE A 352 -1.72 -10.55 16.66
CA PHE A 352 -0.95 -11.80 16.53
C PHE A 352 0.43 -11.53 15.95
N GLU A 353 0.51 -10.82 14.81
CA GLU A 353 1.77 -10.43 14.16
C GLU A 353 2.69 -9.65 15.11
N LYS A 354 2.13 -8.69 15.86
CA LYS A 354 2.88 -7.90 16.83
C LYS A 354 3.48 -8.77 17.95
N VAL A 355 2.68 -9.66 18.54
CA VAL A 355 3.16 -10.56 19.59
C VAL A 355 4.24 -11.50 19.07
N VAL A 356 4.12 -11.97 17.83
CA VAL A 356 5.15 -12.79 17.17
C VAL A 356 6.44 -12.00 16.98
N GLU A 357 6.39 -10.77 16.48
CA GLU A 357 7.56 -9.94 16.24
C GLU A 357 8.26 -9.56 17.55
N ASP A 358 7.49 -9.16 18.57
CA ASP A 358 8.01 -8.79 19.90
C ASP A 358 8.72 -9.98 20.61
N ASN A 359 8.40 -11.23 20.23
CA ASN A 359 8.93 -12.45 20.85
C ASN A 359 9.72 -13.34 19.85
N LYS A 360 10.10 -12.82 18.72
CA LYS A 360 10.74 -13.54 17.61
C LYS A 360 11.94 -14.37 18.03
N ALA A 361 12.83 -13.83 18.86
CA ALA A 361 14.03 -14.52 19.34
C ALA A 361 13.67 -15.78 20.15
N ILE A 362 12.65 -15.69 21.01
CA ILE A 362 12.19 -16.80 21.85
C ILE A 362 11.51 -17.89 21.01
N LEU A 363 10.73 -17.47 20.02
CA LEU A 363 10.01 -18.38 19.12
C LEU A 363 10.95 -19.12 18.17
N LEU A 364 12.05 -18.48 17.73
CA LEU A 364 13.09 -19.10 16.88
C LEU A 364 14.01 -20.05 17.66
N GLU A 365 14.25 -19.82 18.93
CA GLU A 365 15.12 -20.67 19.75
C GLU A 365 14.54 -22.06 20.03
N GLY A 366 13.32 -22.37 19.59
CA GLY A 366 12.69 -23.69 19.69
C GLY A 366 12.45 -24.18 21.12
N LYS A 367 12.47 -23.25 22.11
CA LYS A 367 12.24 -23.58 23.53
C LYS A 367 10.80 -23.94 23.85
N LEU A 368 9.89 -23.77 22.89
CA LEU A 368 8.50 -24.17 22.99
C LEU A 368 8.31 -25.55 22.36
N THR A 369 7.86 -26.53 23.13
CA THR A 369 7.21 -27.73 22.59
C THR A 369 5.88 -27.27 21.98
N GLN A 370 5.91 -26.94 20.71
CA GLN A 370 4.76 -26.33 20.02
C GLN A 370 3.84 -27.43 19.49
N PRO A 371 2.51 -27.33 19.66
CA PRO A 371 1.60 -28.13 18.86
C PRO A 371 1.87 -27.87 17.37
N ALA A 372 1.83 -28.93 16.57
CA ALA A 372 2.11 -28.85 15.12
C ALA A 372 1.32 -27.74 14.42
N ALA A 373 0.07 -27.47 14.85
CA ALA A 373 -0.78 -26.42 14.29
C ALA A 373 -0.24 -24.98 14.54
N LEU A 374 0.38 -24.71 15.70
CA LEU A 374 0.97 -23.41 15.98
C LEU A 374 2.31 -23.26 15.26
N PHE A 375 3.09 -24.34 15.19
CA PHE A 375 4.32 -24.37 14.40
C PHE A 375 4.03 -24.08 12.93
N GLU A 376 2.98 -24.65 12.33
CA GLU A 376 2.55 -24.31 10.98
C GLU A 376 2.15 -22.84 10.82
N LEU A 377 1.47 -22.25 11.81
CA LEU A 377 1.10 -20.83 11.78
C LEU A 377 2.34 -19.93 11.86
N ILE A 378 3.28 -20.27 12.73
CA ILE A 378 4.54 -19.53 12.89
C ILE A 378 5.42 -19.69 11.64
N VAL A 379 5.48 -20.91 11.06
CA VAL A 379 6.23 -21.17 9.80
C VAL A 379 5.55 -20.49 8.61
N LYS A 380 4.22 -20.47 8.53
CA LYS A 380 3.48 -19.68 7.54
C LYS A 380 3.69 -18.17 7.74
N ALA A 381 4.04 -17.74 8.94
CA ALA A 381 4.47 -16.39 9.28
C ALA A 381 5.93 -16.09 8.87
N ASN A 382 6.65 -17.07 8.30
CA ASN A 382 8.07 -16.96 7.89
C ASN A 382 8.99 -16.45 9.02
N LEU A 383 8.84 -16.99 10.21
CA LEU A 383 9.81 -16.84 11.28
C LEU A 383 11.06 -17.69 11.02
#